data_0c7129327dbb01f8143a658cfd7b5fe6
#
_entry.id   0c7129327dbb01f8143a658cfd7b5fe6
#
_cell.length_a   1.000
_cell.length_b   1.000
_cell.length_c   1.000
_cell.angle_alpha   90.00
_cell.angle_beta   90.00
_cell.angle_gamma   90.00
#
_symmetry.space_group_name_H-M   'P 1'
#
loop_
_entity.id
_entity.type
_entity.pdbx_description
1 polymer ?
#
loop_
_entity_poly.entity_id
_entity_poly.type
_entity_poly.pdbx_seq_one_letter_code
_entity_poly.pdbx_strand_id
1 'polypeptide(L)'
;MRMNTLVAFFAACLSFSMMAQAGQPRIVSADGSITETVYALGAEESLVGVDTTSNYPPEVRSQPRVGYLRALPFEGVLALRPDVLLTTMEAAPDRTLERLKQAGVEVIQLPVARSPQDTMARIREVGRVLGKGPEAGAMAADIQKRIERIGINTQGKPAQVLFLMAAGNHGVMIAGQDTAASALLDALGAGNAMGDMSGYKPANREALLASRPDAIVVAESRPGQFDIAQWPQLAALDAWKQGRYYVGDSMLLLGFGPRLPQAMEEVAGVLTEARPVASASD
;
A
#
# COMPACT_ATOMS: atom_id res chain seq x y z
N MET A 1 1.40 -2.08 -81.23
CA MET A 1 1.84 -0.87 -80.54
C MET A 1 0.81 -0.57 -79.45
N ARG A 2 1.17 -0.42 -78.19
CA ARG A 2 0.38 -0.26 -76.98
C ARG A 2 -0.02 -1.54 -76.24
N MET A 3 0.92 -2.04 -75.44
CA MET A 3 0.57 -2.88 -74.28
C MET A 3 1.81 -3.04 -73.43
N ASN A 4 2.16 -2.02 -72.60
CA ASN A 4 3.21 -2.10 -71.61
C ASN A 4 3.14 -0.89 -70.63
N THR A 5 2.03 -0.72 -69.89
CA THR A 5 1.95 0.34 -68.88
C THR A 5 0.98 -0.01 -67.75
N LEU A 6 0.91 -1.25 -67.30
CA LEU A 6 -0.02 -1.65 -66.23
C LEU A 6 0.56 -2.61 -65.18
N VAL A 7 1.88 -2.70 -65.03
CA VAL A 7 2.50 -3.59 -64.03
C VAL A 7 3.28 -2.84 -62.93
N ALA A 8 3.37 -1.51 -62.99
CA ALA A 8 4.21 -0.74 -62.04
C ALA A 8 3.46 -0.16 -60.84
N PHE A 9 2.19 -0.49 -60.58
CA PHE A 9 1.39 0.16 -59.48
C PHE A 9 0.98 -0.77 -58.35
N PHE A 10 1.45 -2.02 -58.32
CA PHE A 10 1.05 -3.01 -57.28
C PHE A 10 2.15 -3.40 -56.28
N ALA A 11 3.31 -2.80 -56.36
CA ALA A 11 4.46 -3.11 -55.48
C ALA A 11 4.70 -2.12 -54.31
N ALA A 12 3.84 -1.10 -54.14
CA ALA A 12 4.08 -0.01 -53.19
C ALA A 12 3.22 -0.06 -51.88
N CYS A 13 2.41 -1.10 -51.64
CA CYS A 13 1.50 -1.14 -50.50
C CYS A 13 1.76 -2.27 -49.48
N LEU A 14 2.93 -2.90 -49.48
CA LEU A 14 3.27 -3.95 -48.49
C LEU A 14 4.42 -3.58 -47.54
N SER A 15 4.65 -2.28 -47.35
CA SER A 15 5.44 -1.81 -46.19
C SER A 15 4.49 -1.60 -45.00
N PHE A 16 3.68 -2.60 -44.70
CA PHE A 16 2.92 -2.60 -43.43
C PHE A 16 3.93 -2.85 -42.32
N SER A 17 4.23 -1.78 -41.64
CA SER A 17 5.05 -1.69 -40.47
C SER A 17 4.90 -2.93 -39.57
N MET A 18 5.93 -3.76 -39.50
CA MET A 18 6.20 -4.56 -38.33
C MET A 18 6.51 -3.54 -37.22
N MET A 19 5.49 -2.93 -36.63
CA MET A 19 5.60 -2.43 -35.29
C MET A 19 5.91 -3.67 -34.46
N ALA A 20 7.17 -3.82 -34.08
CA ALA A 20 7.56 -4.75 -33.06
C ALA A 20 6.61 -4.48 -31.89
N GLN A 21 5.72 -5.44 -31.63
CA GLN A 21 4.90 -5.44 -30.43
C GLN A 21 5.91 -5.63 -29.32
N ALA A 22 6.46 -4.51 -28.80
CA ALA A 22 7.25 -4.52 -27.60
C ALA A 22 6.35 -5.20 -26.57
N GLY A 23 6.70 -6.43 -26.18
CA GLY A 23 5.98 -7.15 -25.15
C GLY A 23 5.84 -6.25 -23.93
N GLN A 24 4.77 -6.40 -23.17
CA GLN A 24 4.61 -5.62 -21.95
C GLN A 24 5.86 -5.82 -21.06
N PRO A 25 6.38 -4.75 -20.43
CA PRO A 25 7.58 -4.85 -19.61
C PRO A 25 7.36 -5.85 -18.49
N ARG A 26 8.35 -6.66 -18.21
CA ARG A 26 8.35 -7.63 -17.11
C ARG A 26 8.68 -6.90 -15.81
N ILE A 27 7.73 -6.77 -14.91
CA ILE A 27 7.87 -5.92 -13.72
C ILE A 27 7.96 -6.79 -12.46
N VAL A 28 8.98 -6.56 -11.65
CA VAL A 28 8.96 -6.93 -10.24
C VAL A 28 8.46 -5.73 -9.44
N SER A 29 7.37 -5.92 -8.70
CA SER A 29 6.82 -4.90 -7.79
C SER A 29 7.24 -5.20 -6.35
N ALA A 30 7.99 -4.29 -5.75
CA ALA A 30 8.46 -4.42 -4.37
C ALA A 30 7.91 -3.27 -3.51
N ASP A 31 6.66 -3.36 -3.20
CA ASP A 31 5.85 -2.58 -2.26
C ASP A 31 4.37 -2.96 -2.49
N GLY A 32 3.64 -3.31 -1.41
CA GLY A 32 2.26 -3.78 -1.51
C GLY A 32 1.31 -2.77 -2.12
N SER A 33 1.47 -1.47 -1.85
CA SER A 33 0.60 -0.44 -2.40
C SER A 33 0.84 -0.16 -3.89
N ILE A 34 2.07 -0.36 -4.35
CA ILE A 34 2.41 -0.33 -5.79
C ILE A 34 1.76 -1.53 -6.47
N THR A 35 1.90 -2.72 -5.89
CA THR A 35 1.28 -3.95 -6.42
C THR A 35 -0.24 -3.81 -6.50
N GLU A 36 -0.90 -3.29 -5.46
CA GLU A 36 -2.33 -2.99 -5.49
C GLU A 36 -2.71 -2.03 -6.62
N THR A 37 -1.86 -1.03 -6.87
CA THR A 37 -2.08 -0.06 -7.96
C THR A 37 -1.97 -0.73 -9.32
N VAL A 38 -1.00 -1.64 -9.52
CA VAL A 38 -0.85 -2.41 -10.76
C VAL A 38 -2.10 -3.23 -11.06
N TYR A 39 -2.61 -3.96 -10.05
CA TYR A 39 -3.86 -4.73 -10.16
C TYR A 39 -5.07 -3.83 -10.44
N ALA A 40 -5.20 -2.73 -9.71
CA ALA A 40 -6.31 -1.80 -9.87
C ALA A 40 -6.34 -1.12 -11.26
N LEU A 41 -5.20 -1.05 -11.93
CA LEU A 41 -5.07 -0.56 -13.31
C LEU A 41 -5.22 -1.66 -14.37
N GLY A 42 -5.48 -2.93 -13.98
CA GLY A 42 -5.59 -4.05 -14.91
C GLY A 42 -4.30 -4.31 -15.67
N ALA A 43 -3.15 -4.24 -14.99
CA ALA A 43 -1.82 -4.45 -15.57
C ALA A 43 -1.05 -5.60 -14.90
N GLU A 44 -1.74 -6.48 -14.18
CA GLU A 44 -1.18 -7.61 -13.43
C GLU A 44 -0.41 -8.60 -14.29
N GLU A 45 -0.73 -8.69 -15.58
CA GLU A 45 -0.01 -9.55 -16.54
C GLU A 45 1.45 -9.11 -16.74
N SER A 46 1.77 -7.85 -16.44
CA SER A 46 3.15 -7.36 -16.46
C SER A 46 3.98 -7.83 -15.27
N LEU A 47 3.32 -8.28 -14.18
CA LEU A 47 4.02 -8.70 -12.97
C LEU A 47 4.67 -10.07 -13.16
N VAL A 48 5.96 -10.15 -12.89
CA VAL A 48 6.72 -11.40 -12.85
C VAL A 48 7.15 -11.80 -11.43
N GLY A 49 6.95 -10.91 -10.47
CA GLY A 49 7.18 -11.17 -9.05
C GLY A 49 6.81 -9.98 -8.19
N VAL A 50 6.56 -10.27 -6.91
CA VAL A 50 6.15 -9.28 -5.92
C VAL A 50 6.87 -9.52 -4.59
N ASP A 51 6.96 -8.49 -3.76
CA ASP A 51 7.54 -8.60 -2.43
C ASP A 51 6.57 -9.20 -1.38
N THR A 52 7.06 -9.43 -0.17
CA THR A 52 6.25 -10.04 0.91
C THR A 52 5.15 -9.13 1.46
N THR A 53 5.18 -7.83 1.19
CA THR A 53 4.12 -6.89 1.60
C THR A 53 2.93 -6.89 0.65
N SER A 54 3.09 -7.44 -0.55
CA SER A 54 2.09 -7.53 -1.60
C SER A 54 1.08 -8.65 -1.32
N ASN A 55 0.05 -8.37 -0.53
CA ASN A 55 -0.93 -9.36 -0.07
C ASN A 55 -2.34 -9.16 -0.62
N TYR A 56 -2.57 -8.06 -1.34
CA TYR A 56 -3.86 -7.71 -1.93
C TYR A 56 -3.68 -7.30 -3.41
N PRO A 57 -4.65 -7.63 -4.30
CA PRO A 57 -5.82 -8.49 -4.04
C PRO A 57 -5.42 -9.96 -3.79
N PRO A 58 -6.36 -10.85 -3.42
CA PRO A 58 -6.04 -12.26 -3.12
C PRO A 58 -5.30 -12.99 -4.24
N GLU A 59 -5.54 -12.63 -5.48
CA GLU A 59 -4.93 -13.18 -6.69
C GLU A 59 -3.41 -13.00 -6.72
N VAL A 60 -2.88 -11.97 -6.04
CA VAL A 60 -1.43 -11.72 -5.94
C VAL A 60 -0.67 -12.87 -5.28
N ARG A 61 -1.38 -13.75 -4.54
CA ARG A 61 -0.78 -14.91 -3.87
C ARG A 61 -0.17 -15.92 -4.85
N SER A 62 -0.63 -15.93 -6.10
CA SER A 62 -0.09 -16.77 -7.18
C SER A 62 1.22 -16.24 -7.76
N GLN A 63 1.57 -14.98 -7.50
CA GLN A 63 2.80 -14.36 -8.00
C GLN A 63 4.05 -14.88 -7.27
N PRO A 64 5.18 -15.08 -7.98
CA PRO A 64 6.47 -15.38 -7.37
C PRO A 64 6.86 -14.32 -6.32
N ARG A 65 7.40 -14.77 -5.19
CA ARG A 65 7.83 -13.90 -4.09
C ARG A 65 9.33 -13.64 -4.14
N VAL A 66 9.71 -12.36 -4.17
CA VAL A 66 11.13 -11.94 -4.20
C VAL A 66 11.71 -11.59 -2.82
N GLY A 67 10.95 -11.78 -1.73
CA GLY A 67 11.40 -11.40 -0.39
C GLY A 67 10.84 -10.04 0.05
N TYR A 68 11.44 -9.46 1.09
CA TYR A 68 10.96 -8.20 1.70
C TYR A 68 11.66 -6.99 1.07
N LEU A 69 10.90 -5.92 0.76
CA LEU A 69 11.46 -4.74 0.06
C LEU A 69 12.68 -4.11 0.76
N ARG A 70 12.73 -4.12 2.10
CA ARG A 70 13.89 -3.60 2.86
C ARG A 70 15.02 -4.61 3.02
N ALA A 71 14.91 -5.79 2.40
CA ALA A 71 15.93 -6.85 2.40
C ALA A 71 15.88 -7.63 1.07
N LEU A 72 15.82 -6.90 -0.06
CA LEU A 72 15.70 -7.50 -1.39
C LEU A 72 16.90 -8.37 -1.74
N PRO A 73 16.69 -9.65 -2.06
CA PRO A 73 17.75 -10.53 -2.52
C PRO A 73 18.04 -10.28 -4.00
N PHE A 74 19.27 -9.97 -4.33
CA PHE A 74 19.69 -9.71 -5.72
C PHE A 74 19.36 -10.87 -6.66
N GLU A 75 19.77 -12.08 -6.26
CA GLU A 75 19.62 -13.30 -7.06
C GLU A 75 18.13 -13.65 -7.24
N GLY A 76 17.31 -13.47 -6.20
CA GLY A 76 15.87 -13.74 -6.25
C GLY A 76 15.12 -12.81 -7.22
N VAL A 77 15.49 -11.54 -7.26
CA VAL A 77 14.92 -10.58 -8.21
C VAL A 77 15.40 -10.88 -9.63
N LEU A 78 16.71 -11.06 -9.82
CA LEU A 78 17.31 -11.25 -11.15
C LEU A 78 16.87 -12.57 -11.82
N ALA A 79 16.61 -13.62 -11.03
CA ALA A 79 16.14 -14.91 -11.55
C ALA A 79 14.81 -14.82 -12.30
N LEU A 80 13.99 -13.81 -12.00
CA LEU A 80 12.73 -13.55 -12.70
C LEU A 80 12.92 -12.79 -14.02
N ARG A 81 14.14 -12.37 -14.35
CA ARG A 81 14.49 -11.59 -15.54
C ARG A 81 13.55 -10.40 -15.75
N PRO A 82 13.42 -9.51 -14.77
CA PRO A 82 12.60 -8.33 -14.94
C PRO A 82 13.29 -7.31 -15.83
N ASP A 83 12.49 -6.55 -16.58
CA ASP A 83 12.93 -5.33 -17.25
C ASP A 83 12.97 -4.17 -16.25
N VAL A 84 11.98 -4.15 -15.32
CA VAL A 84 11.78 -3.09 -14.34
C VAL A 84 11.63 -3.66 -12.93
N LEU A 85 12.35 -3.08 -11.97
CA LEU A 85 12.01 -3.15 -10.54
C LEU A 85 11.31 -1.86 -10.15
N LEU A 86 10.01 -1.95 -9.85
CA LEU A 86 9.22 -0.83 -9.38
C LEU A 86 9.05 -0.93 -7.85
N THR A 87 9.55 0.06 -7.13
CA THR A 87 9.62 0.02 -5.67
C THR A 87 9.54 1.42 -5.05
N THR A 88 9.74 1.54 -3.74
CA THR A 88 9.82 2.83 -3.05
C THR A 88 11.25 3.13 -2.59
N MET A 89 11.47 4.38 -2.15
CA MET A 89 12.75 4.80 -1.54
C MET A 89 13.08 4.05 -0.23
N GLU A 90 12.16 3.24 0.29
CA GLU A 90 12.44 2.35 1.44
C GLU A 90 13.08 1.01 1.03
N ALA A 91 13.21 0.74 -0.27
CA ALA A 91 13.83 -0.50 -0.73
C ALA A 91 15.32 -0.55 -0.37
N ALA A 92 15.73 -1.69 0.15
CA ALA A 92 17.09 -1.91 0.63
C ALA A 92 17.55 -3.37 0.37
N PRO A 93 18.84 -3.63 0.40
CA PRO A 93 19.94 -2.67 0.56
C PRO A 93 20.30 -1.97 -0.76
N ASP A 94 20.82 -0.76 -0.68
CA ASP A 94 21.22 0.03 -1.86
C ASP A 94 22.16 -0.75 -2.79
N ARG A 95 23.07 -1.54 -2.23
CA ARG A 95 23.96 -2.41 -3.01
C ARG A 95 23.20 -3.38 -3.92
N THR A 96 22.06 -3.91 -3.49
CA THR A 96 21.21 -4.77 -4.33
C THR A 96 20.64 -3.98 -5.49
N LEU A 97 20.12 -2.78 -5.23
CA LEU A 97 19.56 -1.91 -6.26
C LEU A 97 20.59 -1.52 -7.31
N GLU A 98 21.79 -1.13 -6.88
CA GLU A 98 22.91 -0.82 -7.79
C GLU A 98 23.34 -2.02 -8.64
N ARG A 99 23.43 -3.22 -8.06
CA ARG A 99 23.75 -4.45 -8.81
C ARG A 99 22.67 -4.79 -9.84
N LEU A 100 21.39 -4.56 -9.52
CA LEU A 100 20.28 -4.77 -10.48
C LEU A 100 20.38 -3.80 -11.66
N LYS A 101 20.67 -2.52 -11.41
CA LYS A 101 20.94 -1.54 -12.47
C LYS A 101 22.12 -1.95 -13.36
N GLN A 102 23.21 -2.42 -12.76
CA GLN A 102 24.39 -2.92 -13.50
C GLN A 102 24.07 -4.18 -14.33
N ALA A 103 23.12 -4.97 -13.90
CA ALA A 103 22.61 -6.14 -14.63
C ALA A 103 21.56 -5.79 -15.71
N GLY A 104 21.27 -4.50 -15.94
CA GLY A 104 20.37 -4.02 -16.97
C GLY A 104 18.90 -3.91 -16.55
N VAL A 105 18.59 -4.07 -15.27
CA VAL A 105 17.23 -3.85 -14.75
C VAL A 105 17.02 -2.36 -14.49
N GLU A 106 15.96 -1.78 -15.06
CA GLU A 106 15.55 -0.43 -14.73
C GLU A 106 14.98 -0.40 -13.29
N VAL A 107 15.59 0.36 -12.38
CA VAL A 107 15.14 0.47 -10.99
C VAL A 107 14.46 1.81 -10.78
N ILE A 108 13.14 1.77 -10.63
CA ILE A 108 12.28 2.94 -10.40
C ILE A 108 11.88 2.96 -8.92
N GLN A 109 12.41 3.94 -8.18
CA GLN A 109 12.12 4.16 -6.76
C GLN A 109 11.16 5.34 -6.62
N LEU A 110 9.93 5.07 -6.18
CA LEU A 110 8.93 6.09 -5.93
C LEU A 110 9.05 6.66 -4.52
N PRO A 111 8.69 7.93 -4.30
CA PRO A 111 8.59 8.49 -2.96
C PRO A 111 7.64 7.69 -2.06
N VAL A 112 7.93 7.65 -0.78
CA VAL A 112 7.05 7.05 0.22
C VAL A 112 5.84 7.95 0.42
N ALA A 113 4.64 7.43 0.19
CA ALA A 113 3.42 8.20 0.41
C ALA A 113 3.07 8.27 1.90
N ARG A 114 2.80 9.49 2.38
CA ARG A 114 2.41 9.80 3.76
C ARG A 114 1.21 10.74 3.82
N SER A 115 0.57 11.00 2.69
CA SER A 115 -0.61 11.84 2.58
C SER A 115 -1.52 11.35 1.46
N PRO A 116 -2.79 11.77 1.43
CA PRO A 116 -3.66 11.57 0.27
C PRO A 116 -3.04 12.07 -1.02
N GLN A 117 -2.40 13.24 -1.00
CA GLN A 117 -1.76 13.85 -2.17
C GLN A 117 -0.62 12.97 -2.71
N ASP A 118 0.23 12.45 -1.82
CA ASP A 118 1.31 11.53 -2.21
C ASP A 118 0.75 10.24 -2.80
N THR A 119 -0.36 9.73 -2.26
CA THR A 119 -1.05 8.54 -2.78
C THR A 119 -1.50 8.76 -4.22
N MET A 120 -2.18 9.89 -4.52
CA MET A 120 -2.59 10.20 -5.88
C MET A 120 -1.40 10.42 -6.82
N ALA A 121 -0.32 11.06 -6.34
CA ALA A 121 0.90 11.24 -7.13
C ALA A 121 1.54 9.90 -7.48
N ARG A 122 1.65 8.99 -6.52
CA ARG A 122 2.19 7.63 -6.72
C ARG A 122 1.33 6.81 -7.69
N ILE A 123 0.00 6.84 -7.57
CA ILE A 123 -0.90 6.14 -8.50
C ILE A 123 -0.68 6.62 -9.93
N ARG A 124 -0.57 7.94 -10.15
CA ARG A 124 -0.30 8.50 -11.48
C ARG A 124 1.06 8.06 -12.03
N GLU A 125 2.08 8.04 -11.17
CA GLU A 125 3.42 7.63 -11.59
C GLU A 125 3.50 6.14 -11.92
N VAL A 126 2.86 5.26 -11.13
CA VAL A 126 2.69 3.84 -11.48
C VAL A 126 1.98 3.71 -12.82
N GLY A 127 0.88 4.45 -13.02
CA GLY A 127 0.17 4.44 -14.30
C GLY A 127 1.04 4.91 -15.49
N ARG A 128 1.91 5.90 -15.27
CA ARG A 128 2.87 6.36 -16.29
C ARG A 128 3.85 5.24 -16.68
N VAL A 129 4.40 4.55 -15.69
CA VAL A 129 5.33 3.41 -15.92
C VAL A 129 4.63 2.28 -16.69
N LEU A 130 3.36 2.04 -16.40
CA LEU A 130 2.56 0.98 -17.03
C LEU A 130 1.94 1.38 -18.37
N GLY A 131 2.11 2.63 -18.83
CA GLY A 131 1.40 3.15 -20.02
C GLY A 131 -0.11 3.31 -19.81
N LYS A 132 -0.57 3.39 -18.53
CA LYS A 132 -1.96 3.52 -18.10
C LYS A 132 -2.26 4.90 -17.51
N GLY A 133 -1.67 5.96 -18.06
CA GLY A 133 -1.78 7.32 -17.52
C GLY A 133 -3.22 7.83 -17.38
N PRO A 134 -4.08 7.71 -18.41
CA PRO A 134 -5.48 8.14 -18.32
C PRO A 134 -6.26 7.40 -17.22
N GLU A 135 -6.13 6.08 -17.13
CA GLU A 135 -6.80 5.24 -16.13
C GLU A 135 -6.35 5.58 -14.71
N ALA A 136 -5.03 5.77 -14.52
CA ALA A 136 -4.46 6.18 -13.24
C ALA A 136 -4.91 7.59 -12.83
N GLY A 137 -5.03 8.51 -13.80
CA GLY A 137 -5.58 9.84 -13.58
C GLY A 137 -7.03 9.82 -13.10
N ALA A 138 -7.86 8.99 -13.75
CA ALA A 138 -9.26 8.80 -13.37
C ALA A 138 -9.39 8.16 -11.97
N MET A 139 -8.61 7.11 -11.70
CA MET A 139 -8.55 6.45 -10.39
C MET A 139 -8.16 7.43 -9.27
N ALA A 140 -7.10 8.21 -9.47
CA ALA A 140 -6.65 9.19 -8.50
C ALA A 140 -7.73 10.26 -8.22
N ALA A 141 -8.46 10.70 -9.25
CA ALA A 141 -9.55 11.66 -9.09
C ALA A 141 -10.74 11.06 -8.33
N ASP A 142 -11.07 9.78 -8.54
CA ASP A 142 -12.13 9.11 -7.79
C ASP A 142 -11.76 8.92 -6.31
N ILE A 143 -10.54 8.47 -6.05
CA ILE A 143 -9.99 8.35 -4.68
C ILE A 143 -10.06 9.70 -3.96
N GLN A 144 -9.63 10.79 -4.61
CA GLN A 144 -9.69 12.13 -4.04
C GLN A 144 -11.11 12.52 -3.63
N LYS A 145 -12.10 12.30 -4.52
CA LYS A 145 -13.51 12.58 -4.25
C LYS A 145 -14.07 11.75 -3.10
N ARG A 146 -13.63 10.50 -2.97
CA ARG A 146 -14.05 9.64 -1.86
C ARG A 146 -13.48 10.14 -0.53
N ILE A 147 -12.20 10.49 -0.50
CA ILE A 147 -11.54 11.03 0.70
C ILE A 147 -12.21 12.34 1.15
N GLU A 148 -12.54 13.24 0.23
CA GLU A 148 -13.22 14.51 0.54
C GLU A 148 -14.60 14.32 1.22
N ARG A 149 -15.23 13.17 1.04
CA ARG A 149 -16.52 12.82 1.68
C ARG A 149 -16.36 12.21 3.06
N ILE A 150 -15.15 11.72 3.39
CA ILE A 150 -14.83 11.10 4.67
C ILE A 150 -14.54 12.23 5.65
N GLY A 151 -15.60 12.83 6.21
CA GLY A 151 -15.48 13.84 7.25
C GLY A 151 -15.55 13.19 8.64
N ILE A 152 -14.53 13.39 9.48
CA ILE A 152 -14.73 13.21 10.91
C ILE A 152 -15.23 14.55 11.42
N ASN A 153 -16.46 14.57 11.93
CA ASN A 153 -17.02 15.78 12.54
C ASN A 153 -16.38 16.00 13.91
N THR A 154 -15.16 16.55 13.91
CA THR A 154 -14.48 16.96 15.13
C THR A 154 -14.97 18.34 15.56
N GLN A 155 -16.21 18.43 16.05
CA GLN A 155 -16.63 19.61 16.81
C GLN A 155 -15.90 19.56 18.16
N GLY A 156 -14.74 20.21 18.25
CA GLY A 156 -13.95 20.25 19.49
C GLY A 156 -12.52 19.74 19.33
N LYS A 157 -12.01 19.06 20.35
CA LYS A 157 -10.67 18.47 20.32
C LYS A 157 -10.65 17.26 19.36
N PRO A 158 -9.56 17.07 18.58
CA PRO A 158 -9.38 15.84 17.81
C PRO A 158 -9.45 14.60 18.68
N ALA A 159 -10.22 13.61 18.26
CA ALA A 159 -10.28 12.31 18.94
C ALA A 159 -8.89 11.67 18.98
N GLN A 160 -8.48 11.18 20.15
CA GLN A 160 -7.16 10.59 20.36
C GLN A 160 -7.20 9.10 20.05
N VAL A 161 -6.42 8.67 19.07
CA VAL A 161 -6.36 7.27 18.62
C VAL A 161 -5.06 6.62 19.07
N LEU A 162 -5.17 5.51 19.77
CA LEU A 162 -4.03 4.62 20.01
C LEU A 162 -3.87 3.70 18.82
N PHE A 163 -2.81 3.91 18.04
CA PHE A 163 -2.53 3.07 16.88
C PHE A 163 -1.45 2.05 17.24
N LEU A 164 -1.77 0.77 17.01
CA LEU A 164 -0.91 -0.37 17.29
C LEU A 164 -0.60 -1.13 16.01
N MET A 165 0.59 -1.74 15.95
CA MET A 165 0.98 -2.67 14.90
C MET A 165 1.34 -4.01 15.51
N ALA A 166 0.57 -5.05 15.19
CA ALA A 166 0.89 -6.43 15.53
C ALA A 166 1.89 -6.99 14.49
N ALA A 167 3.15 -7.10 14.89
CA ALA A 167 4.26 -7.38 13.99
C ALA A 167 4.83 -8.81 14.16
N GLY A 168 3.97 -9.80 14.30
CA GLY A 168 4.36 -11.20 14.42
C GLY A 168 5.29 -11.44 15.62
N ASN A 169 6.48 -11.97 15.35
CA ASN A 169 7.48 -12.28 16.38
C ASN A 169 8.04 -11.04 17.14
N HIS A 170 7.78 -9.84 16.63
CA HIS A 170 8.17 -8.58 17.29
C HIS A 170 7.14 -8.09 18.31
N GLY A 171 6.06 -8.85 18.53
CA GLY A 171 4.99 -8.46 19.44
C GLY A 171 4.13 -7.31 18.90
N VAL A 172 3.58 -6.50 19.81
CA VAL A 172 2.80 -5.32 19.46
C VAL A 172 3.65 -4.06 19.65
N MET A 173 3.64 -3.23 18.61
CA MET A 173 4.33 -1.93 18.61
C MET A 173 3.32 -0.80 18.70
N ILE A 174 3.61 0.24 19.43
CA ILE A 174 2.85 1.49 19.45
C ILE A 174 3.40 2.42 18.36
N ALA A 175 2.52 3.01 17.57
CA ALA A 175 2.89 4.00 16.57
C ALA A 175 2.86 5.41 17.15
N GLY A 176 4.00 6.10 17.11
CA GLY A 176 4.13 7.52 17.41
C GLY A 176 4.12 8.37 16.15
N GLN A 177 4.65 9.61 16.26
CA GLN A 177 4.88 10.51 15.12
C GLN A 177 5.86 9.92 14.10
N ASP A 178 5.91 10.48 12.91
CA ASP A 178 6.79 10.08 11.80
C ASP A 178 6.50 8.64 11.29
N THR A 179 5.29 8.13 11.53
CA THR A 179 4.84 6.82 11.06
C THR A 179 3.72 6.94 10.02
N ALA A 180 3.49 5.88 9.24
CA ALA A 180 2.33 5.80 8.35
C ALA A 180 1.00 5.85 9.14
N ALA A 181 0.99 5.32 10.35
CA ALA A 181 -0.15 5.39 11.25
C ALA A 181 -0.48 6.83 11.63
N SER A 182 0.51 7.62 12.07
CA SER A 182 0.29 9.04 12.37
C SER A 182 -0.19 9.80 11.15
N ALA A 183 0.41 9.54 9.98
CA ALA A 183 0.00 10.16 8.73
C ALA A 183 -1.47 9.84 8.33
N LEU A 184 -1.95 8.62 8.61
CA LEU A 184 -3.36 8.26 8.40
C LEU A 184 -4.28 9.02 9.36
N LEU A 185 -3.89 9.15 10.64
CA LEU A 185 -4.65 9.91 11.63
C LEU A 185 -4.70 11.39 11.27
N ASP A 186 -3.57 11.97 10.85
CA ASP A 186 -3.48 13.37 10.40
C ASP A 186 -4.39 13.61 9.18
N ALA A 187 -4.41 12.69 8.21
CA ALA A 187 -5.31 12.77 7.05
C ALA A 187 -6.80 12.73 7.43
N LEU A 188 -7.12 12.13 8.58
CA LEU A 188 -8.48 12.09 9.16
C LEU A 188 -8.78 13.26 10.09
N GLY A 189 -7.80 14.11 10.42
CA GLY A 189 -7.94 15.15 11.45
C GLY A 189 -8.08 14.58 12.87
N ALA A 190 -7.67 13.33 13.09
CA ALA A 190 -7.60 12.70 14.40
C ALA A 190 -6.24 12.93 15.07
N GLY A 191 -6.20 12.91 16.40
CA GLY A 191 -4.96 12.98 17.16
C GLY A 191 -4.35 11.59 17.38
N ASN A 192 -3.01 11.53 17.43
CA ASN A 192 -2.31 10.34 17.87
C ASN A 192 -2.15 10.36 19.40
N ALA A 193 -2.76 9.43 20.12
CA ALA A 193 -2.67 9.33 21.57
C ALA A 193 -1.22 9.16 22.11
N MET A 194 -0.29 8.83 21.20
CA MET A 194 1.15 8.66 21.48
C MET A 194 2.00 9.64 20.67
N GLY A 195 1.44 10.82 20.37
CA GLY A 195 2.09 11.85 19.56
C GLY A 195 3.37 12.46 20.15
N ASP A 196 3.64 12.24 21.44
CA ASP A 196 4.87 12.71 22.09
C ASP A 196 6.09 11.82 21.81
N MET A 197 5.91 10.66 21.17
CA MET A 197 7.00 9.78 20.78
C MET A 197 7.09 9.66 19.26
N SER A 198 8.31 9.47 18.73
CA SER A 198 8.57 9.27 17.32
C SER A 198 8.81 7.79 16.99
N GLY A 199 8.33 7.36 15.82
CA GLY A 199 8.51 6.02 15.29
C GLY A 199 7.68 4.95 16.00
N TYR A 200 8.03 3.70 15.74
CA TYR A 200 7.40 2.55 16.39
C TYR A 200 8.20 2.13 17.62
N LYS A 201 7.52 1.94 18.76
CA LYS A 201 8.13 1.47 20.01
C LYS A 201 7.39 0.24 20.52
N PRO A 202 8.07 -0.73 21.17
CA PRO A 202 7.40 -1.86 21.81
C PRO A 202 6.31 -1.41 22.78
N ALA A 203 5.14 -2.03 22.69
CA ALA A 203 4.04 -1.74 23.61
C ALA A 203 4.43 -2.19 25.02
N ASN A 204 4.20 -1.33 26.00
CA ASN A 204 4.36 -1.64 27.39
C ASN A 204 3.12 -1.20 28.18
N ARG A 205 2.91 -1.84 29.35
CA ARG A 205 1.70 -1.64 30.15
C ARG A 205 1.49 -0.18 30.54
N GLU A 206 2.54 0.51 30.95
CA GLU A 206 2.45 1.90 31.45
C GLU A 206 2.00 2.85 30.32
N ALA A 207 2.65 2.76 29.16
CA ALA A 207 2.31 3.57 28.00
C ALA A 207 0.86 3.33 27.55
N LEU A 208 0.43 2.05 27.49
CA LEU A 208 -0.93 1.70 27.11
C LEU A 208 -1.98 2.28 28.08
N LEU A 209 -1.77 2.15 29.38
CA LEU A 209 -2.71 2.68 30.37
C LEU A 209 -2.69 4.23 30.46
N ALA A 210 -1.53 4.84 30.20
CA ALA A 210 -1.39 6.30 30.20
C ALA A 210 -2.01 6.96 28.97
N SER A 211 -2.12 6.24 27.85
CA SER A 211 -2.59 6.79 26.55
C SER A 211 -4.04 7.29 26.58
N ARG A 212 -4.92 6.67 27.38
CA ARG A 212 -6.35 7.02 27.53
C ARG A 212 -7.01 7.39 26.20
N PRO A 213 -6.99 6.50 25.19
CA PRO A 213 -7.46 6.84 23.87
C PRO A 213 -8.99 6.87 23.78
N ASP A 214 -9.50 7.66 22.84
CA ASP A 214 -10.92 7.64 22.47
C ASP A 214 -11.25 6.42 21.59
N ALA A 215 -10.28 5.95 20.77
CA ALA A 215 -10.40 4.75 19.96
C ALA A 215 -9.05 4.02 19.83
N ILE A 216 -9.12 2.75 19.44
CA ILE A 216 -7.93 1.90 19.24
C ILE A 216 -7.95 1.34 17.82
N VAL A 217 -6.83 1.45 17.11
CA VAL A 217 -6.63 0.81 15.79
C VAL A 217 -5.47 -0.15 15.90
N VAL A 218 -5.68 -1.38 15.44
CA VAL A 218 -4.63 -2.41 15.39
C VAL A 218 -4.43 -2.84 13.95
N ALA A 219 -3.24 -2.58 13.42
CA ALA A 219 -2.80 -3.10 12.13
C ALA A 219 -2.13 -4.45 12.32
N GLU A 220 -2.60 -5.48 11.61
CA GLU A 220 -2.01 -6.82 11.64
C GLU A 220 -1.47 -7.23 10.27
N SER A 221 -0.31 -7.89 10.26
CA SER A 221 0.32 -8.34 9.01
C SER A 221 -0.37 -9.57 8.41
N ARG A 222 -1.12 -10.29 9.21
CA ARG A 222 -1.93 -11.44 8.81
C ARG A 222 -3.21 -11.47 9.64
N PRO A 223 -4.36 -11.78 9.03
CA PRO A 223 -5.65 -11.88 9.73
C PRO A 223 -5.57 -12.81 10.94
N GLY A 224 -6.08 -12.34 12.10
CA GLY A 224 -6.10 -13.10 13.34
C GLY A 224 -4.75 -13.19 14.06
N GLN A 225 -3.77 -12.38 13.68
CA GLN A 225 -2.47 -12.33 14.34
C GLN A 225 -2.53 -11.63 15.71
N PHE A 226 -3.43 -10.66 15.85
CA PHE A 226 -3.66 -9.96 17.10
C PHE A 226 -4.69 -10.71 17.96
N ASP A 227 -4.27 -11.12 19.14
CA ASP A 227 -5.14 -11.77 20.13
C ASP A 227 -5.22 -10.89 21.39
N ILE A 228 -6.40 -10.32 21.63
CA ILE A 228 -6.65 -9.42 22.78
C ILE A 228 -6.48 -10.13 24.12
N ALA A 229 -6.67 -11.46 24.17
CA ALA A 229 -6.49 -12.22 25.41
C ALA A 229 -5.04 -12.15 25.95
N GLN A 230 -4.09 -11.90 25.06
CA GLN A 230 -2.67 -11.71 25.41
C GLN A 230 -2.38 -10.28 25.90
N TRP A 231 -3.36 -9.37 25.81
CA TRP A 231 -3.21 -7.94 26.10
C TRP A 231 -4.27 -7.43 27.09
N PRO A 232 -4.34 -7.97 28.32
CA PRO A 232 -5.36 -7.59 29.31
C PRO A 232 -5.37 -6.10 29.63
N GLN A 233 -4.23 -5.41 29.51
CA GLN A 233 -4.14 -3.96 29.66
C GLN A 233 -4.85 -3.19 28.55
N LEU A 234 -4.88 -3.68 27.33
CA LEU A 234 -5.68 -3.12 26.22
C LEU A 234 -7.16 -3.40 26.43
N ALA A 235 -7.49 -4.63 26.81
CA ALA A 235 -8.87 -5.03 27.14
C ALA A 235 -9.46 -4.21 28.31
N ALA A 236 -8.62 -3.67 29.18
CA ALA A 236 -9.01 -2.83 30.29
C ALA A 236 -9.31 -1.37 29.90
N LEU A 237 -8.87 -0.90 28.73
CA LEU A 237 -9.14 0.46 28.25
C LEU A 237 -10.63 0.67 27.94
N ASP A 238 -11.15 1.85 28.25
CA ASP A 238 -12.55 2.18 28.03
C ASP A 238 -12.93 2.16 26.53
N ALA A 239 -12.01 2.60 25.65
CA ALA A 239 -12.20 2.51 24.22
C ALA A 239 -12.46 1.07 23.77
N TRP A 240 -11.68 0.08 24.27
CA TRP A 240 -11.88 -1.32 23.95
C TRP A 240 -13.21 -1.85 24.48
N LYS A 241 -13.54 -1.63 25.75
CA LYS A 241 -14.79 -2.08 26.39
C LYS A 241 -16.03 -1.52 25.72
N GLN A 242 -15.94 -0.33 25.14
CA GLN A 242 -17.03 0.34 24.45
C GLN A 242 -17.11 -0.02 22.96
N GLY A 243 -16.32 -0.97 22.48
CA GLY A 243 -16.29 -1.38 21.07
C GLY A 243 -15.70 -0.34 20.13
N ARG A 244 -15.01 0.69 20.64
CA ARG A 244 -14.35 1.71 19.81
C ARG A 244 -12.95 1.25 19.41
N TYR A 245 -12.90 0.19 18.63
CA TYR A 245 -11.67 -0.34 18.07
C TYR A 245 -11.86 -0.91 16.68
N TYR A 246 -10.77 -0.94 15.92
CA TYR A 246 -10.67 -1.63 14.63
C TYR A 246 -9.41 -2.48 14.61
N VAL A 247 -9.52 -3.72 14.14
CA VAL A 247 -8.40 -4.61 13.88
C VAL A 247 -8.45 -4.99 12.40
N GLY A 248 -7.39 -4.73 11.67
CA GLY A 248 -7.39 -4.99 10.24
C GLY A 248 -6.02 -5.06 9.57
N ASP A 249 -6.05 -5.31 8.27
CA ASP A 249 -4.87 -5.50 7.43
C ASP A 249 -3.92 -4.31 7.46
N SER A 250 -2.64 -4.57 7.74
CA SER A 250 -1.62 -3.53 7.85
C SER A 250 -1.35 -2.81 6.53
N MET A 251 -1.45 -3.49 5.38
CA MET A 251 -1.27 -2.84 4.09
C MET A 251 -2.46 -1.97 3.70
N LEU A 252 -3.68 -2.34 4.12
CA LEU A 252 -4.84 -1.45 4.03
C LEU A 252 -4.58 -0.16 4.79
N LEU A 253 -4.22 -0.27 6.09
CA LEU A 253 -4.11 0.86 7.00
C LEU A 253 -2.86 1.73 6.78
N LEU A 254 -1.74 1.15 6.36
CA LEU A 254 -0.43 1.80 6.35
C LEU A 254 0.16 1.96 4.95
N GLY A 255 -0.44 1.32 3.93
CA GLY A 255 0.12 1.26 2.59
C GLY A 255 -0.01 2.56 1.79
N PHE A 256 -0.98 3.41 2.09
CA PHE A 256 -1.29 4.61 1.29
C PHE A 256 -1.44 4.28 -0.21
N GLY A 257 -2.13 3.17 -0.49
CA GLY A 257 -2.43 2.68 -1.84
C GLY A 257 -3.84 3.07 -2.30
N PRO A 258 -4.36 2.42 -3.35
CA PRO A 258 -5.72 2.68 -3.88
C PRO A 258 -6.84 2.47 -2.86
N ARG A 259 -6.60 1.67 -1.81
CA ARG A 259 -7.56 1.40 -0.72
C ARG A 259 -7.52 2.46 0.39
N LEU A 260 -6.78 3.57 0.25
CA LEU A 260 -6.71 4.61 1.27
C LEU A 260 -8.10 5.12 1.74
N PRO A 261 -9.09 5.37 0.83
CA PRO A 261 -10.43 5.75 1.28
C PRO A 261 -11.07 4.71 2.21
N GLN A 262 -10.91 3.42 1.90
CA GLN A 262 -11.42 2.34 2.76
C GLN A 262 -10.74 2.35 4.13
N ALA A 263 -9.41 2.51 4.20
CA ALA A 263 -8.70 2.64 5.47
C ALA A 263 -9.22 3.81 6.30
N MET A 264 -9.45 4.95 5.66
CA MET A 264 -10.00 6.14 6.31
C MET A 264 -11.43 5.91 6.79
N GLU A 265 -12.30 5.27 5.99
CA GLU A 265 -13.67 4.91 6.36
C GLU A 265 -13.71 3.98 7.59
N GLU A 266 -12.84 2.96 7.64
CA GLU A 266 -12.75 2.02 8.77
C GLU A 266 -12.32 2.71 10.08
N VAL A 267 -11.33 3.60 10.01
CA VAL A 267 -10.87 4.35 11.17
C VAL A 267 -11.89 5.42 11.59
N ALA A 268 -12.49 6.13 10.64
CA ALA A 268 -13.55 7.10 10.92
C ALA A 268 -14.77 6.45 11.60
N GLY A 269 -15.12 5.23 11.18
CA GLY A 269 -16.25 4.48 11.74
C GLY A 269 -16.10 4.21 13.23
N VAL A 270 -14.89 3.93 13.74
CA VAL A 270 -14.68 3.70 15.19
C VAL A 270 -14.61 5.00 15.99
N LEU A 271 -14.51 6.15 15.31
CA LEU A 271 -14.53 7.48 15.96
C LEU A 271 -15.96 8.06 16.05
N THR A 272 -16.85 7.62 15.17
CA THR A 272 -18.23 8.14 15.09
C THR A 272 -19.25 7.20 15.71
N GLU A 273 -19.00 5.90 15.73
CA GLU A 273 -19.94 4.87 16.20
C GLU A 273 -19.25 3.88 17.16
N ALA A 274 -19.89 3.61 18.30
CA ALA A 274 -19.50 2.45 19.12
C ALA A 274 -19.97 1.17 18.40
N ARG A 275 -19.04 0.38 17.87
CA ARG A 275 -19.37 -0.93 17.28
C ARG A 275 -19.78 -1.90 18.40
N PRO A 276 -20.83 -2.72 18.23
CA PRO A 276 -21.12 -3.75 19.21
C PRO A 276 -19.93 -4.69 19.33
N VAL A 277 -19.50 -4.94 20.56
CA VAL A 277 -18.41 -5.88 20.86
C VAL A 277 -18.83 -7.23 20.29
N ALA A 278 -18.09 -7.74 19.31
CA ALA A 278 -18.29 -9.10 18.83
C ALA A 278 -18.14 -10.04 20.02
N SER A 279 -19.24 -10.67 20.44
CA SER A 279 -19.19 -11.72 21.45
C SER A 279 -18.26 -12.80 20.93
N ALA A 280 -17.19 -13.11 21.70
CA ALA A 280 -16.40 -14.29 21.43
C ALA A 280 -17.38 -15.46 21.37
N SER A 281 -17.63 -15.97 20.18
CA SER A 281 -18.39 -17.20 19.99
C SER A 281 -17.52 -18.36 20.48
N ASP A 282 -18.05 -19.06 21.45
CA ASP A 282 -17.56 -20.31 22.05
C ASP A 282 -17.06 -21.34 21.04
#